data_9789a4ee604ce051a19c691ce47fd2d6
#
_entry.id   9789a4ee604ce051a19c691ce47fd2d6
#
_cell.length_a   1.000
_cell.length_b   1.000
_cell.length_c   1.000
_cell.angle_alpha   90.00
_cell.angle_beta   90.00
_cell.angle_gamma   90.00
#
_symmetry.space_group_name_H-M   'P 1'
#
loop_
_entity.id
_entity.type
_entity.pdbx_description
1 polymer ?
#
loop_
_entity_poly.entity_id
_entity_poly.type
_entity_poly.pdbx_seq_one_letter_code
_entity_poly.pdbx_strand_id
1 'polypeptide(L)'
;MQKLEIDVVSDVVCPWCYLGKRKLDAAMKQVAQFDYDVRWRPFQLDPTIPPEGIARAEYMARKFGPEKIAAIHARLEEAGKEEGIAFAFDKITRSPNTLDAHRLIRWAQASGKQSEIVERLFSLYFVEGQDIGDRQVLILSLIHI
;
A
#
# COMPACT_ATOMS: atom_id res chain seq x y z
N MET A 1 13.36 17.85 -20.59
CA MET A 1 11.92 17.64 -20.42
C MET A 1 11.43 18.51 -19.27
N GLN A 2 10.19 18.93 -19.36
CA GLN A 2 9.56 19.67 -18.25
C GLN A 2 9.37 18.74 -17.06
N LYS A 3 9.79 19.16 -15.88
CA LYS A 3 9.62 18.41 -14.63
C LYS A 3 8.20 18.60 -14.09
N LEU A 4 7.56 17.50 -13.71
CA LEU A 4 6.24 17.49 -13.07
C LEU A 4 6.35 16.82 -11.71
N GLU A 5 6.09 17.59 -10.66
CA GLU A 5 6.08 17.07 -9.28
C GLU A 5 4.69 16.61 -8.91
N ILE A 6 4.59 15.40 -8.35
CA ILE A 6 3.34 14.79 -7.92
C ILE A 6 3.48 14.34 -6.48
N ASP A 7 2.70 14.93 -5.58
CA ASP A 7 2.59 14.45 -4.21
C ASP A 7 1.43 13.45 -4.09
N VAL A 8 1.72 12.24 -3.62
CA VAL A 8 0.73 11.19 -3.39
C VAL A 8 0.57 10.98 -1.90
N VAL A 9 -0.61 11.31 -1.37
CA VAL A 9 -0.97 11.06 0.02
C VAL A 9 -1.63 9.69 0.10
N SER A 10 -1.03 8.76 0.82
CA SER A 10 -1.41 7.35 0.75
C SER A 10 -1.14 6.62 2.08
N ASP A 11 -1.87 5.53 2.29
CA ASP A 11 -1.57 4.56 3.34
C ASP A 11 -1.39 3.16 2.73
N VAL A 12 -0.38 2.44 3.19
CA VAL A 12 0.02 1.13 2.66
C VAL A 12 -1.00 0.01 2.93
N VAL A 13 -1.99 0.27 3.77
CA VAL A 13 -3.12 -0.66 4.04
C VAL A 13 -4.39 -0.30 3.27
N CYS A 14 -4.33 0.67 2.39
CA CYS A 14 -5.46 1.09 1.57
C CYS A 14 -5.40 0.40 0.20
N PRO A 15 -6.33 -0.53 -0.11
CA PRO A 15 -6.30 -1.24 -1.39
C PRO A 15 -6.59 -0.31 -2.58
N TRP A 16 -7.39 0.72 -2.39
CA TRP A 16 -7.64 1.73 -3.42
C TRP A 16 -6.39 2.57 -3.72
N CYS A 17 -5.52 2.76 -2.72
CA CYS A 17 -4.23 3.42 -2.93
C CYS A 17 -3.29 2.56 -3.77
N TYR A 18 -3.31 1.25 -3.59
CA TYR A 18 -2.54 0.32 -4.42
C TYR A 18 -3.01 0.37 -5.89
N LEU A 19 -4.32 0.28 -6.10
CA LEU A 19 -4.93 0.44 -7.42
C LEU A 19 -4.57 1.80 -8.05
N GLY A 20 -4.67 2.86 -7.27
CA GLY A 20 -4.32 4.21 -7.71
C GLY A 20 -2.87 4.33 -8.15
N LYS A 21 -1.95 3.70 -7.42
CA LYS A 21 -0.53 3.68 -7.81
C LYS A 21 -0.33 3.04 -9.18
N ARG A 22 -0.95 1.87 -9.43
CA ARG A 22 -0.83 1.19 -10.73
C ARG A 22 -1.39 2.03 -11.87
N LYS A 23 -2.50 2.72 -11.63
CA LYS A 23 -3.09 3.65 -12.61
C LYS A 23 -2.18 4.85 -12.87
N LEU A 24 -1.59 5.41 -11.83
CA LEU A 24 -0.63 6.52 -11.96
C LEU A 24 0.60 6.09 -12.74
N ASP A 25 1.18 4.93 -12.42
CA ASP A 25 2.34 4.38 -13.12
C ASP A 25 2.05 4.20 -14.62
N ALA A 26 0.87 3.68 -14.95
CA ALA A 26 0.45 3.51 -16.34
C ALA A 26 0.26 4.86 -17.07
N ALA A 27 -0.36 5.82 -16.40
CA ALA A 27 -0.58 7.16 -16.96
C ALA A 27 0.75 7.88 -17.24
N MET A 28 1.72 7.80 -16.33
CA MET A 28 3.04 8.40 -16.53
C MET A 28 3.78 7.78 -17.72
N LYS A 29 3.60 6.48 -17.97
CA LYS A 29 4.18 5.82 -19.14
C LYS A 29 3.51 6.28 -20.46
N GLN A 30 2.20 6.50 -20.43
CA GLN A 30 1.46 6.99 -21.60
C GLN A 30 1.80 8.43 -21.95
N VAL A 31 2.07 9.26 -20.96
CA VAL A 31 2.41 10.67 -21.13
C VAL A 31 3.89 10.89 -20.84
N ALA A 32 4.74 10.33 -21.70
CA ALA A 32 6.19 10.25 -21.48
C ALA A 32 6.96 11.56 -21.72
N GLN A 33 6.25 12.67 -22.02
CA GLN A 33 6.86 13.97 -22.31
C GLN A 33 7.34 14.75 -21.07
N PHE A 34 7.02 14.26 -19.88
CA PHE A 34 7.41 14.88 -18.62
C PHE A 34 8.44 14.06 -17.89
N ASP A 35 9.27 14.74 -17.11
CA ASP A 35 10.13 14.13 -16.09
C ASP A 35 9.36 14.14 -14.77
N TYR A 36 8.90 12.98 -14.35
CA TYR A 36 8.03 12.87 -13.17
C TYR A 36 8.83 12.72 -11.89
N ASP A 37 8.56 13.58 -10.91
CA ASP A 37 9.06 13.47 -9.54
C ASP A 37 7.90 13.13 -8.62
N VAL A 38 7.71 11.84 -8.34
CA VAL A 38 6.62 11.35 -7.48
C VAL A 38 7.11 11.27 -6.05
N ARG A 39 6.42 11.97 -5.16
CA ARG A 39 6.73 12.02 -3.73
C ARG A 39 5.60 11.39 -2.93
N TRP A 40 5.92 10.40 -2.13
CA TRP A 40 4.96 9.70 -1.30
C TRP A 40 4.88 10.35 0.07
N ARG A 41 3.68 10.82 0.43
CA ARG A 41 3.40 11.49 1.70
C ARG A 41 2.66 10.54 2.63
N PRO A 42 3.05 10.44 3.92
CA PRO A 42 2.41 9.55 4.86
C PRO A 42 1.01 10.01 5.25
N PHE A 43 0.10 9.07 5.33
CA PHE A 43 -1.22 9.24 5.92
C PHE A 43 -1.61 7.94 6.60
N GLN A 44 -2.06 8.00 7.84
CA GLN A 44 -2.60 6.84 8.54
C GLN A 44 -4.13 6.89 8.53
N LEU A 45 -4.76 5.94 7.85
CA LEU A 45 -6.22 5.82 7.82
C LEU A 45 -6.81 5.60 9.22
N ASP A 46 -6.08 4.86 10.05
CA ASP A 46 -6.45 4.62 11.43
C ASP A 46 -5.22 4.68 12.36
N PRO A 47 -4.90 5.85 12.89
CA PRO A 47 -3.77 6.00 13.80
C PRO A 47 -4.02 5.41 15.18
N THR A 48 -5.22 4.92 15.47
CA THR A 48 -5.58 4.32 16.78
C THR A 48 -5.19 2.84 16.88
N ILE A 49 -4.82 2.20 15.79
CA ILE A 49 -4.33 0.82 15.81
C ILE A 49 -3.04 0.76 16.65
N PRO A 50 -2.96 -0.13 17.66
CA PRO A 50 -1.76 -0.21 18.49
C PRO A 50 -0.53 -0.70 17.70
N PRO A 51 0.69 -0.49 18.22
CA PRO A 51 1.91 -0.90 17.51
C PRO A 51 1.96 -2.38 17.11
N GLU A 52 1.37 -3.26 17.92
CA GLU A 52 1.27 -4.70 17.63
C GLU A 52 0.19 -5.06 16.61
N GLY A 53 -0.62 -4.10 16.19
CA GLY A 53 -1.73 -4.32 15.28
C GLY A 53 -2.96 -4.91 15.93
N ILE A 54 -3.97 -5.23 15.12
CA ILE A 54 -5.23 -5.86 15.54
C ILE A 54 -5.50 -7.03 14.60
N ALA A 55 -6.19 -8.08 15.09
CA ALA A 55 -6.67 -9.16 14.22
C ALA A 55 -7.55 -8.58 13.09
N ARG A 56 -7.23 -8.90 11.84
CA ARG A 56 -7.91 -8.32 10.69
C ARG A 56 -9.41 -8.61 10.68
N ALA A 57 -9.80 -9.83 10.98
CA ALA A 57 -11.23 -10.21 10.99
C ALA A 57 -12.04 -9.34 11.96
N GLU A 58 -11.50 -9.09 13.14
CA GLU A 58 -12.11 -8.22 14.15
C GLU A 58 -12.19 -6.77 13.65
N TYR A 59 -11.09 -6.25 13.13
CA TYR A 59 -11.02 -4.88 12.62
C TYR A 59 -12.01 -4.63 11.48
N MET A 60 -12.02 -5.51 10.50
CA MET A 60 -12.91 -5.39 9.34
C MET A 60 -14.38 -5.51 9.71
N ALA A 61 -14.71 -6.42 10.64
CA ALA A 61 -16.08 -6.58 11.13
C ALA A 61 -16.57 -5.32 11.84
N ARG A 62 -15.73 -4.68 12.65
CA ARG A 62 -16.08 -3.41 13.32
C ARG A 62 -16.24 -2.26 12.35
N LYS A 63 -15.39 -2.18 11.34
CA LYS A 63 -15.35 -1.05 10.41
C LYS A 63 -16.46 -1.10 9.37
N PHE A 64 -16.75 -2.25 8.79
CA PHE A 64 -17.66 -2.40 7.65
C PHE A 64 -18.91 -3.23 7.98
N GLY A 65 -18.87 -4.02 9.05
CA GLY A 65 -19.86 -5.06 9.32
C GLY A 65 -19.53 -6.35 8.57
N PRO A 66 -19.69 -7.53 9.22
CA PRO A 66 -19.27 -8.81 8.65
C PRO A 66 -20.00 -9.16 7.34
N GLU A 67 -21.23 -8.70 7.17
CA GLU A 67 -22.07 -8.97 6.00
C GLU A 67 -21.59 -8.26 4.71
N LYS A 68 -20.78 -7.21 4.82
CA LYS A 68 -20.33 -6.40 3.68
C LYS A 68 -18.93 -6.79 3.18
N ILE A 69 -18.16 -7.50 3.98
CA ILE A 69 -16.73 -7.76 3.72
C ILE A 69 -16.53 -8.52 2.41
N ALA A 70 -17.30 -9.59 2.19
CA ALA A 70 -17.17 -10.42 1.00
C ALA A 70 -17.41 -9.62 -0.30
N ALA A 71 -18.42 -8.75 -0.30
CA ALA A 71 -18.73 -7.91 -1.46
C ALA A 71 -17.62 -6.87 -1.72
N ILE A 72 -17.07 -6.28 -0.66
CA ILE A 72 -15.95 -5.33 -0.75
C ILE A 72 -14.73 -6.02 -1.35
N HIS A 73 -14.36 -7.19 -0.84
CA HIS A 73 -13.23 -7.96 -1.35
C HIS A 73 -13.43 -8.35 -2.82
N ALA A 74 -14.60 -8.85 -3.19
CA ALA A 74 -14.90 -9.24 -4.57
C ALA A 74 -14.74 -8.07 -5.55
N ARG A 75 -15.21 -6.89 -5.16
CA ARG A 75 -15.09 -5.67 -5.96
C ARG A 75 -13.63 -5.25 -6.14
N LEU A 76 -12.84 -5.33 -5.06
CA LEU A 76 -11.41 -5.00 -5.10
C LEU A 76 -10.62 -6.03 -5.91
N GLU A 77 -10.92 -7.31 -5.77
CA GLU A 77 -10.27 -8.38 -6.55
C GLU A 77 -10.52 -8.19 -8.04
N GLU A 78 -11.74 -7.85 -8.43
CA GLU A 78 -12.08 -7.58 -9.84
C GLU A 78 -11.31 -6.35 -10.37
N ALA A 79 -11.31 -5.25 -9.63
CA ALA A 79 -10.53 -4.06 -9.99
C ALA A 79 -9.03 -4.35 -10.04
N GLY A 80 -8.54 -5.19 -9.13
CA GLY A 80 -7.14 -5.61 -9.09
C GLY A 80 -6.71 -6.39 -10.33
N LYS A 81 -7.55 -7.28 -10.82
CA LYS A 81 -7.26 -8.04 -12.05
C LYS A 81 -6.99 -7.13 -13.23
N GLU A 82 -7.75 -6.05 -13.38
CA GLU A 82 -7.56 -5.07 -14.45
C GLU A 82 -6.19 -4.36 -14.37
N GLU A 83 -5.64 -4.23 -13.16
CA GLU A 83 -4.36 -3.55 -12.90
C GLU A 83 -3.20 -4.52 -12.65
N GLY A 84 -3.42 -5.82 -12.83
CA GLY A 84 -2.39 -6.84 -12.61
C GLY A 84 -2.05 -7.09 -11.14
N ILE A 85 -2.99 -6.84 -10.22
CA ILE A 85 -2.84 -7.08 -8.78
C ILE A 85 -3.65 -8.32 -8.39
N ALA A 86 -2.97 -9.34 -7.89
CA ALA A 86 -3.60 -10.55 -7.37
C ALA A 86 -3.90 -10.39 -5.87
N PHE A 87 -4.91 -9.60 -5.52
CA PHE A 87 -5.32 -9.45 -4.13
C PHE A 87 -5.61 -10.79 -3.47
N ALA A 88 -5.02 -11.02 -2.30
CA ALA A 88 -5.20 -12.24 -1.51
C ALA A 88 -5.63 -11.88 -0.07
N PHE A 89 -6.82 -11.30 0.05
CA PHE A 89 -7.35 -10.81 1.33
C PHE A 89 -7.45 -11.91 2.38
N ASP A 90 -7.69 -13.14 1.97
CA ASP A 90 -7.76 -14.31 2.84
C ASP A 90 -6.41 -14.63 3.53
N LYS A 91 -5.29 -14.21 2.96
CA LYS A 91 -3.97 -14.39 3.56
C LYS A 91 -3.66 -13.36 4.64
N ILE A 92 -4.36 -12.23 4.66
CA ILE A 92 -4.10 -11.15 5.59
C ILE A 92 -4.74 -11.49 6.94
N THR A 93 -3.91 -11.64 7.98
CA THR A 93 -4.38 -12.00 9.32
C THR A 93 -4.37 -10.82 10.29
N ARG A 94 -3.64 -9.76 9.97
CA ARG A 94 -3.43 -8.65 10.88
C ARG A 94 -3.62 -7.30 10.19
N SER A 95 -4.34 -6.40 10.87
CA SER A 95 -4.41 -4.98 10.48
C SER A 95 -3.33 -4.23 11.26
N PRO A 96 -2.25 -3.80 10.59
CA PRO A 96 -1.09 -3.24 11.28
C PRO A 96 -1.25 -1.74 11.57
N ASN A 97 -0.47 -1.25 12.54
CA ASN A 97 -0.13 0.17 12.61
C ASN A 97 0.91 0.45 11.52
N THR A 98 0.69 1.48 10.71
CA THR A 98 1.52 1.76 9.52
C THR A 98 2.62 2.79 9.75
N LEU A 99 2.84 3.24 10.98
CA LEU A 99 3.81 4.29 11.27
C LEU A 99 5.23 3.94 10.84
N ASP A 100 5.71 2.74 11.18
CA ASP A 100 7.06 2.30 10.83
C ASP A 100 7.22 2.09 9.31
N ALA A 101 6.18 1.60 8.64
CA ALA A 101 6.17 1.51 7.17
C ALA A 101 6.32 2.90 6.52
N HIS A 102 5.61 3.90 7.05
CA HIS A 102 5.73 5.28 6.57
C HIS A 102 7.10 5.89 6.85
N ARG A 103 7.71 5.57 7.98
CA ARG A 103 9.10 6.00 8.28
C ARG A 103 10.06 5.45 7.23
N LEU A 104 9.91 4.19 6.87
CA LEU A 104 10.71 3.55 5.84
C LEU A 104 10.55 4.24 4.48
N ILE A 105 9.32 4.53 4.08
CA ILE A 105 9.03 5.25 2.84
C ILE A 105 9.68 6.64 2.85
N ARG A 106 9.58 7.35 3.97
CA ARG A 106 10.20 8.67 4.11
C ARG A 106 11.72 8.62 3.95
N TRP A 107 12.37 7.66 4.58
CA TRP A 107 13.83 7.50 4.47
C TRP A 107 14.27 7.16 3.05
N ALA A 108 13.46 6.42 2.31
CA ALA A 108 13.74 6.07 0.93
C ALA A 108 13.73 7.26 -0.04
N GLN A 109 13.21 8.40 0.36
CA GLN A 109 13.20 9.61 -0.46
C GLN A 109 14.64 10.05 -0.81
N ALA A 110 15.56 9.98 0.14
CA ALA A 110 16.95 10.38 -0.07
C ALA A 110 17.67 9.53 -1.14
N SER A 111 17.27 8.27 -1.29
CA SER A 111 17.85 7.36 -2.30
C SER A 111 17.03 7.28 -3.59
N GLY A 112 15.94 8.01 -3.71
CA GLY A 112 15.04 7.96 -4.87
C GLY A 112 14.27 6.66 -5.02
N LYS A 113 14.09 5.90 -3.92
CA LYS A 113 13.50 4.56 -3.93
C LYS A 113 12.08 4.48 -3.36
N GLN A 114 11.41 5.62 -3.14
CA GLN A 114 10.08 5.62 -2.53
C GLN A 114 9.06 4.78 -3.29
N SER A 115 8.94 4.95 -4.61
CA SER A 115 7.95 4.24 -5.40
C SER A 115 8.17 2.72 -5.39
N GLU A 116 9.42 2.28 -5.41
CA GLU A 116 9.78 0.85 -5.33
C GLU A 116 9.42 0.26 -3.97
N ILE A 117 9.71 0.98 -2.88
CA ILE A 117 9.37 0.55 -1.52
C ILE A 117 7.86 0.52 -1.32
N VAL A 118 7.14 1.52 -1.78
CA VAL A 118 5.66 1.56 -1.69
C VAL A 118 5.06 0.37 -2.43
N GLU A 119 5.51 0.10 -3.66
CA GLU A 119 5.05 -1.08 -4.42
C GLU A 119 5.32 -2.38 -3.66
N ARG A 120 6.52 -2.50 -3.09
CA ARG A 120 6.88 -3.70 -2.32
C ARG A 120 6.03 -3.87 -1.06
N LEU A 121 5.76 -2.80 -0.33
CA LEU A 121 4.91 -2.83 0.87
C LEU A 121 3.47 -3.21 0.54
N PHE A 122 2.90 -2.64 -0.51
CA PHE A 122 1.57 -3.04 -0.99
C PHE A 122 1.52 -4.53 -1.35
N SER A 123 2.50 -5.01 -2.09
CA SER A 123 2.58 -6.42 -2.50
C SER A 123 2.73 -7.37 -1.30
N LEU A 124 3.61 -7.05 -0.35
CA LEU A 124 3.78 -7.82 0.88
C LEU A 124 2.47 -7.97 1.64
N TYR A 125 1.74 -6.88 1.79
CA TYR A 125 0.50 -6.89 2.55
C TYR A 125 -0.65 -7.54 1.78
N PHE A 126 -0.95 -7.04 0.58
CA PHE A 126 -2.16 -7.43 -0.16
C PHE A 126 -2.05 -8.71 -0.96
N VAL A 127 -0.86 -9.10 -1.37
CA VAL A 127 -0.64 -10.30 -2.20
C VAL A 127 -0.05 -11.43 -1.38
N GLU A 128 0.92 -11.14 -0.52
CA GLU A 128 1.63 -12.16 0.27
C GLU A 128 1.06 -12.34 1.68
N GLY A 129 0.20 -11.43 2.14
CA GLY A 129 -0.43 -11.50 3.47
C GLY A 129 0.53 -11.27 4.63
N GLN A 130 1.66 -10.60 4.39
CA GLN A 130 2.65 -10.32 5.42
C GLN A 130 2.22 -9.15 6.34
N ASP A 131 2.64 -9.21 7.60
CA ASP A 131 2.42 -8.13 8.56
C ASP A 131 3.45 -7.02 8.36
N ILE A 132 3.06 -5.96 7.67
CA ILE A 132 3.94 -4.79 7.44
C ILE A 132 4.06 -3.87 8.66
N GLY A 133 3.47 -4.21 9.79
CA GLY A 133 3.76 -3.63 11.11
C GLY A 133 4.92 -4.33 11.81
N ASP A 134 5.34 -5.49 11.35
CA ASP A 134 6.46 -6.24 11.90
C ASP A 134 7.78 -5.70 11.32
N ARG A 135 8.69 -5.29 12.20
CA ARG A 135 10.00 -4.73 11.81
C ARG A 135 10.85 -5.69 11.00
N GLN A 136 10.77 -6.99 11.29
CA GLN A 136 11.53 -8.01 10.52
C GLN A 136 11.03 -8.08 9.08
N VAL A 137 9.73 -8.01 8.88
CA VAL A 137 9.13 -7.96 7.52
C VAL A 137 9.59 -6.70 6.79
N LEU A 138 9.60 -5.56 7.46
CA LEU A 138 10.05 -4.29 6.88
C LEU A 138 11.54 -4.32 6.50
N ILE A 139 12.39 -4.91 7.35
CA ILE A 139 13.81 -5.08 7.06
C ILE A 139 14.02 -5.96 5.84
N LEU A 140 13.33 -7.10 5.77
CA LEU A 140 13.40 -8.01 4.63
C LEU A 140 12.91 -7.38 3.33
N SER A 141 11.97 -6.44 3.40
CA SER A 141 11.48 -5.72 2.21
C SER A 141 12.56 -4.91 1.52
N LEU A 142 13.60 -4.49 2.26
CA LEU A 142 14.73 -3.70 1.72
C LEU A 142 15.75 -4.55 0.96
N ILE A 143 15.84 -5.83 1.24
CA ILE A 143 16.88 -6.70 0.66
C ILE A 143 16.74 -6.82 -0.86
N HIS A 144 15.52 -6.69 -1.38
CA HIS A 144 15.20 -6.83 -2.80
C HIS A 144 15.13 -5.49 -3.56
N ILE A 145 15.54 -4.42 -2.93
CA ILE A 145 15.58 -3.07 -3.49
C ILE A 145 17.01 -2.51 -3.42
#